data_c773822176710d374a56a9e32e597ab5
#
_entry.id   c773822176710d374a56a9e32e597ab5
#
_cell.length_a   1.000
_cell.length_b   1.000
_cell.length_c   1.000
_cell.angle_alpha   90.00
_cell.angle_beta   90.00
_cell.angle_gamma   90.00
#
_symmetry.space_group_name_H-M   'P 1'
#
loop_
_entity.id
_entity.type
_entity.pdbx_description
1 polymer ?
#
loop_
_entity_poly.entity_id
_entity_poly.type
_entity_poly.pdbx_seq_one_letter_code
_entity_poly.pdbx_strand_id
1 'polypeptide(L)'
;NFECGSRVMLRDALKHFKSELKKSLIEHPYVFDYIDGADSMDDIEEFVITSATELEFWVKTPDDKGDREQLFTAQVLKEQYWKRTYGEVRTALEETLMILDKYGFGVEMGHKEVGGVKAQMGNSGHYDHVMEQLEIDWAYTDAMQAADNENHVKYIVRDIFTLHGLDVTFMAKPFDGVAGSGEHTHLGLAAKLKNGKMTSVFAPKDMRAEFLNPIGYGALMGLLKNYEVVNPFVSSSIDSLKRLKPGYEAPVCIV
;
A
#
# COMPACT_ATOMS: atom_id res chain seq x y z
N ASN A 1 -18.79 -15.66 -17.36
CA ASN A 1 -17.61 -16.51 -17.36
C ASN A 1 -16.62 -15.96 -16.33
N PHE A 2 -16.44 -16.66 -15.21
CA PHE A 2 -15.59 -16.21 -14.10
C PHE A 2 -14.07 -16.41 -14.34
N GLU A 3 -13.69 -17.04 -15.44
CA GLU A 3 -12.29 -17.35 -15.79
C GLU A 3 -11.43 -16.11 -16.07
N CYS A 4 -12.05 -14.98 -16.42
CA CYS A 4 -11.37 -13.71 -16.68
C CYS A 4 -11.49 -12.70 -15.52
N GLY A 5 -12.00 -13.12 -14.37
CA GLY A 5 -12.04 -12.25 -13.19
C GLY A 5 -10.64 -11.98 -12.62
N SER A 6 -10.38 -10.76 -12.14
CA SER A 6 -9.07 -10.34 -11.63
C SER A 6 -8.53 -11.28 -10.55
N ARG A 7 -9.39 -11.77 -9.65
CA ARG A 7 -9.02 -12.72 -8.60
C ARG A 7 -8.58 -14.09 -9.17
N VAL A 8 -9.20 -14.56 -10.25
CA VAL A 8 -8.80 -15.79 -10.94
C VAL A 8 -7.47 -15.58 -11.66
N MET A 9 -7.30 -14.44 -12.33
CA MET A 9 -6.03 -14.08 -12.98
C MET A 9 -4.88 -14.02 -11.98
N LEU A 10 -5.07 -13.40 -10.81
CA LEU A 10 -4.07 -13.37 -9.74
C LEU A 10 -3.70 -14.79 -9.28
N ARG A 11 -4.71 -15.63 -9.00
CA ARG A 11 -4.48 -17.04 -8.62
C ARG A 11 -3.63 -17.80 -9.64
N ASP A 12 -3.95 -17.63 -10.91
CA ASP A 12 -3.26 -18.35 -11.99
C ASP A 12 -1.86 -17.76 -12.24
N ALA A 13 -1.68 -16.45 -12.09
CA ALA A 13 -0.37 -15.80 -12.09
C ALA A 13 0.53 -16.32 -10.94
N LEU A 14 -0.02 -16.44 -9.73
CA LEU A 14 0.70 -17.00 -8.57
C LEU A 14 1.14 -18.45 -8.80
N LYS A 15 0.27 -19.28 -9.39
CA LYS A 15 0.62 -20.65 -9.75
C LYS A 15 1.76 -20.71 -10.76
N HIS A 16 1.67 -19.88 -11.80
CA HIS A 16 2.70 -19.79 -12.82
C HIS A 16 4.02 -19.32 -12.22
N PHE A 17 4.01 -18.25 -11.44
CA PHE A 17 5.20 -17.74 -10.75
C PHE A 17 5.87 -18.82 -9.89
N LYS A 18 5.10 -19.53 -9.05
CA LYS A 18 5.64 -20.60 -8.20
C LYS A 18 6.28 -21.72 -9.04
N SER A 19 5.68 -22.05 -10.19
CA SER A 19 6.23 -23.05 -11.12
C SER A 19 7.54 -22.61 -11.73
N GLU A 20 7.61 -21.39 -12.25
CA GLU A 20 8.82 -20.85 -12.87
C GLU A 20 9.93 -20.63 -11.85
N LEU A 21 9.59 -20.15 -10.64
CA LEU A 21 10.54 -20.03 -9.54
C LEU A 21 11.19 -21.40 -9.21
N LYS A 22 10.40 -22.46 -9.07
CA LYS A 22 10.93 -23.81 -8.81
C LYS A 22 11.89 -24.27 -9.89
N LYS A 23 11.55 -24.06 -11.16
CA LYS A 23 12.42 -24.40 -12.28
C LYS A 23 13.76 -23.65 -12.20
N SER A 24 13.67 -22.33 -11.99
CA SER A 24 14.86 -21.47 -11.88
C SER A 24 15.76 -21.88 -10.73
N LEU A 25 15.21 -22.23 -9.57
CA LEU A 25 15.99 -22.68 -8.42
C LEU A 25 16.67 -24.04 -8.66
N ILE A 26 16.02 -24.96 -9.38
CA ILE A 26 16.60 -26.24 -9.76
C ILE A 26 17.75 -26.06 -10.77
N GLU A 27 17.60 -25.13 -11.71
CA GLU A 27 18.64 -24.82 -12.71
C GLU A 27 19.84 -24.09 -12.10
N HIS A 28 19.63 -23.39 -10.97
CA HIS A 28 20.64 -22.57 -10.29
C HIS A 28 20.78 -22.95 -8.80
N PRO A 29 21.24 -24.15 -8.47
CA PRO A 29 21.23 -24.67 -7.10
C PRO A 29 22.09 -23.84 -6.11
N TYR A 30 23.05 -23.06 -6.57
CA TYR A 30 23.86 -22.18 -5.74
C TYR A 30 23.05 -21.09 -5.02
N VAL A 31 21.82 -20.83 -5.45
CA VAL A 31 20.94 -19.83 -4.79
C VAL A 31 20.44 -20.31 -3.42
N PHE A 32 20.48 -21.62 -3.14
CA PHE A 32 20.14 -22.16 -1.83
C PHE A 32 21.12 -21.70 -0.73
N ASP A 33 22.34 -21.31 -1.08
CA ASP A 33 23.28 -20.70 -0.14
C ASP A 33 22.72 -19.42 0.53
N TYR A 34 21.69 -18.80 -0.07
CA TYR A 34 21.06 -17.58 0.39
C TYR A 34 19.69 -17.81 1.06
N ILE A 35 19.17 -19.02 1.08
CA ILE A 35 17.89 -19.37 1.71
C ILE A 35 18.16 -20.06 3.05
N ASP A 36 17.93 -19.37 4.14
CA ASP A 36 18.24 -19.91 5.47
C ASP A 36 17.41 -21.16 5.78
N GLY A 37 18.10 -22.24 6.06
CA GLY A 37 17.51 -23.54 6.44
C GLY A 37 17.06 -24.41 5.26
N ALA A 38 17.44 -24.08 4.01
CA ALA A 38 17.20 -24.93 2.84
C ALA A 38 18.50 -25.12 2.05
N ASP A 39 18.91 -26.36 1.83
CA ASP A 39 20.07 -26.73 1.03
C ASP A 39 19.66 -27.12 -0.40
N SER A 40 18.38 -27.40 -0.61
CA SER A 40 17.81 -27.84 -1.89
C SER A 40 16.30 -27.61 -1.97
N MET A 41 15.71 -27.84 -3.15
CA MET A 41 14.26 -27.84 -3.33
C MET A 41 13.53 -28.90 -2.47
N ASP A 42 14.24 -29.94 -2.07
CA ASP A 42 13.65 -31.01 -1.24
C ASP A 42 13.33 -30.55 0.18
N ASP A 43 13.94 -29.46 0.65
CA ASP A 43 13.68 -28.88 1.97
C ASP A 43 12.46 -27.95 1.98
N ILE A 44 12.02 -27.52 0.80
CA ILE A 44 10.93 -26.56 0.65
C ILE A 44 9.60 -27.28 0.40
N GLU A 45 8.63 -26.99 1.25
CA GLU A 45 7.24 -27.45 1.09
C GLU A 45 6.50 -26.56 0.09
N GLU A 46 6.58 -25.23 0.30
CA GLU A 46 5.85 -24.24 -0.50
C GLU A 46 6.55 -22.88 -0.52
N PHE A 47 6.38 -22.14 -1.63
CA PHE A 47 6.66 -20.71 -1.68
C PHE A 47 5.39 -19.90 -1.46
N VAL A 48 5.48 -18.87 -0.66
CA VAL A 48 4.38 -17.94 -0.35
C VAL A 48 4.81 -16.53 -0.74
N ILE A 49 4.08 -15.91 -1.67
CA ILE A 49 4.20 -14.48 -1.91
C ILE A 49 3.36 -13.78 -0.86
N THR A 50 3.97 -12.86 -0.13
CA THR A 50 3.30 -12.01 0.86
C THR A 50 3.19 -10.59 0.34
N SER A 51 2.12 -9.91 0.73
CA SER A 51 1.90 -8.51 0.39
C SER A 51 1.30 -7.76 1.57
N ALA A 52 1.78 -6.53 1.79
CA ALA A 52 1.15 -5.52 2.63
C ALA A 52 0.86 -4.28 1.79
N THR A 53 -0.15 -3.52 2.17
CA THR A 53 -0.54 -2.28 1.50
C THR A 53 -0.57 -1.14 2.49
N GLU A 54 -0.02 0.01 2.10
CA GLU A 54 -0.20 1.31 2.71
C GLU A 54 -1.19 2.06 1.82
N LEU A 55 -2.36 2.38 2.36
CA LEU A 55 -3.48 2.92 1.59
C LEU A 55 -3.73 4.39 1.94
N GLU A 56 -3.34 5.28 1.03
CA GLU A 56 -3.62 6.69 1.14
C GLU A 56 -4.97 7.07 0.51
N PHE A 57 -5.65 8.04 1.11
CA PHE A 57 -6.91 8.56 0.60
C PHE A 57 -7.17 9.97 1.07
N TRP A 58 -7.97 10.71 0.29
CA TRP A 58 -8.41 12.04 0.65
C TRP A 58 -9.82 12.01 1.24
N VAL A 59 -9.99 12.81 2.29
CA VAL A 59 -11.28 13.01 2.98
C VAL A 59 -11.72 14.43 2.77
N LYS A 60 -12.97 14.61 2.36
CA LYS A 60 -13.64 15.90 2.26
C LYS A 60 -14.61 16.06 3.42
N THR A 61 -14.41 17.10 4.20
CA THR A 61 -15.29 17.49 5.30
C THR A 61 -16.19 18.61 4.82
N PRO A 62 -17.55 18.48 4.92
CA PRO A 62 -18.48 19.57 4.62
C PRO A 62 -18.29 20.79 5.53
N ASP A 63 -18.76 21.96 5.08
CA ASP A 63 -18.59 23.28 5.72
C ASP A 63 -19.01 23.34 7.19
N ASP A 64 -20.13 22.71 7.51
CA ASP A 64 -20.74 22.72 8.84
C ASP A 64 -19.98 21.88 9.86
N LYS A 65 -19.05 21.04 9.40
CA LYS A 65 -18.23 20.13 10.21
C LYS A 65 -16.75 20.47 10.22
N GLY A 66 -16.32 21.43 9.42
CA GLY A 66 -14.91 21.84 9.31
C GLY A 66 -14.46 22.64 10.52
N ASP A 67 -13.37 22.24 11.17
CA ASP A 67 -12.74 22.99 12.25
C ASP A 67 -11.86 24.12 11.70
N ARG A 68 -12.24 25.37 12.03
CA ARG A 68 -11.52 26.57 11.57
C ARG A 68 -10.09 26.67 12.12
N GLU A 69 -9.87 26.21 13.33
CA GLU A 69 -8.55 26.22 13.99
C GLU A 69 -7.58 25.29 13.28
N GLN A 70 -8.08 24.14 12.81
CA GLN A 70 -7.37 23.17 12.03
C GLN A 70 -6.91 23.72 10.67
N LEU A 71 -7.75 24.52 10.01
CA LEU A 71 -7.43 25.18 8.74
C LEU A 71 -6.26 26.18 8.88
N PHE A 72 -6.26 26.97 9.93
CA PHE A 72 -5.19 27.94 10.17
C PHE A 72 -3.84 27.26 10.39
N THR A 73 -3.83 26.19 11.17
CA THR A 73 -2.61 25.43 11.48
C THR A 73 -2.08 24.69 10.25
N ALA A 74 -2.97 24.19 9.41
CA ALA A 74 -2.62 23.41 8.22
C ALA A 74 -2.10 24.28 7.05
N GLN A 75 -2.58 25.51 6.91
CA GLN A 75 -2.13 26.42 5.85
C GLN A 75 -0.69 26.96 6.08
N VAL A 76 -0.24 27.00 7.32
CA VAL A 76 1.09 27.51 7.70
C VAL A 76 2.18 26.46 7.55
N LEU A 77 1.83 25.16 7.57
CA LEU A 77 2.78 24.06 7.59
C LEU A 77 2.71 23.26 6.28
N LYS A 78 3.84 23.21 5.59
CA LYS A 78 4.00 22.45 4.35
C LYS A 78 3.94 20.93 4.57
N GLU A 79 4.25 20.48 5.79
CA GLU A 79 4.27 19.09 6.16
C GLU A 79 3.22 18.81 7.22
N GLN A 80 2.34 17.84 6.94
CA GLN A 80 1.23 17.45 7.79
C GLN A 80 1.40 16.06 8.40
N TYR A 81 2.44 15.34 7.97
CA TYR A 81 2.74 13.98 8.42
C TYR A 81 2.74 13.89 9.96
N TRP A 82 2.10 12.87 10.51
CA TRP A 82 1.96 12.67 11.96
C TRP A 82 1.21 13.76 12.72
N LYS A 83 0.64 14.74 12.05
CA LYS A 83 -0.24 15.67 12.73
C LYS A 83 -1.52 14.97 13.17
N ARG A 84 -2.00 15.37 14.32
CA ARG A 84 -3.26 14.85 14.85
C ARG A 84 -4.41 15.33 13.96
N THR A 85 -5.27 14.39 13.56
CA THR A 85 -6.59 14.67 13.01
C THR A 85 -7.53 15.11 14.13
N TYR A 86 -8.60 15.83 13.81
CA TYR A 86 -9.58 16.34 14.76
C TYR A 86 -11.01 16.09 14.28
N GLY A 87 -11.98 16.29 15.18
CA GLY A 87 -13.40 16.25 14.87
C GLY A 87 -13.87 14.93 14.27
N GLU A 88 -14.81 15.00 13.34
CA GLU A 88 -15.42 13.82 12.71
C GLU A 88 -14.40 12.98 11.91
N VAL A 89 -13.41 13.60 11.28
CA VAL A 89 -12.35 12.88 10.55
C VAL A 89 -11.59 11.95 11.48
N ARG A 90 -11.24 12.44 12.67
CA ARG A 90 -10.58 11.60 13.68
C ARG A 90 -11.46 10.47 14.17
N THR A 91 -12.72 10.78 14.48
CA THR A 91 -13.68 9.77 14.97
C THR A 91 -13.88 8.68 13.94
N ALA A 92 -14.06 9.04 12.66
CA ALA A 92 -14.21 8.09 11.56
C ALA A 92 -12.96 7.24 11.36
N LEU A 93 -11.77 7.84 11.46
CA LEU A 93 -10.51 7.10 11.35
C LEU A 93 -10.37 6.07 12.50
N GLU A 94 -10.55 6.51 13.76
CA GLU A 94 -10.45 5.63 14.93
C GLU A 94 -11.49 4.50 14.88
N GLU A 95 -12.72 4.78 14.46
CA GLU A 95 -13.76 3.76 14.27
C GLU A 95 -13.39 2.78 13.16
N THR A 96 -12.85 3.26 12.05
CA THR A 96 -12.37 2.42 10.96
C THR A 96 -11.29 1.44 11.45
N LEU A 97 -10.27 1.95 12.15
CA LEU A 97 -9.19 1.12 12.70
C LEU A 97 -9.72 0.05 13.66
N MET A 98 -10.65 0.44 14.55
CA MET A 98 -11.28 -0.48 15.50
C MET A 98 -12.09 -1.58 14.78
N ILE A 99 -12.81 -1.25 13.72
CA ILE A 99 -13.58 -2.22 12.94
C ILE A 99 -12.67 -3.16 12.17
N LEU A 100 -11.65 -2.63 11.52
CA LEU A 100 -10.66 -3.44 10.81
C LEU A 100 -9.95 -4.42 11.75
N ASP A 101 -9.56 -3.96 12.94
CA ASP A 101 -8.95 -4.82 13.97
C ASP A 101 -9.89 -5.95 14.39
N LYS A 102 -11.18 -5.64 14.66
CA LYS A 102 -12.20 -6.64 15.00
C LYS A 102 -12.43 -7.67 13.90
N TYR A 103 -12.28 -7.29 12.64
CA TYR A 103 -12.35 -8.22 11.51
C TYR A 103 -11.05 -9.00 11.26
N GLY A 104 -10.00 -8.74 12.03
CA GLY A 104 -8.75 -9.47 12.00
C GLY A 104 -7.81 -9.06 10.85
N PHE A 105 -7.89 -7.81 10.38
CA PHE A 105 -6.98 -7.30 9.35
C PHE A 105 -5.56 -7.06 9.88
N GLY A 106 -5.35 -7.09 11.19
CA GLY A 106 -4.05 -6.80 11.79
C GLY A 106 -3.61 -5.37 11.52
N VAL A 107 -4.48 -4.42 11.85
CA VAL A 107 -4.20 -2.99 11.65
C VAL A 107 -2.94 -2.59 12.40
N GLU A 108 -2.01 -1.93 11.71
CA GLU A 108 -0.76 -1.46 12.28
C GLU A 108 -0.85 0.04 12.59
N MET A 109 -1.41 0.83 11.67
CA MET A 109 -1.39 2.27 11.79
C MET A 109 -2.53 2.95 11.02
N GLY A 110 -2.90 4.14 11.47
CA GLY A 110 -3.74 5.07 10.74
C GLY A 110 -3.38 6.49 11.15
N HIS A 111 -3.02 7.32 10.19
CA HIS A 111 -2.48 8.67 10.44
C HIS A 111 -2.81 9.67 9.33
N LYS A 112 -2.47 10.92 9.60
CA LYS A 112 -2.53 11.99 8.61
C LYS A 112 -1.31 11.94 7.72
N GLU A 113 -1.54 12.03 6.41
CA GLU A 113 -0.49 11.98 5.40
C GLU A 113 0.01 13.39 5.02
N VAL A 114 1.10 13.46 4.25
CA VAL A 114 1.82 14.70 3.89
C VAL A 114 1.01 15.64 3.00
N GLY A 115 -0.05 15.15 2.35
CA GLY A 115 -0.83 15.87 1.33
C GLY A 115 -1.36 17.24 1.73
N GLY A 116 -1.28 17.54 3.01
CA GLY A 116 -1.71 18.84 3.55
C GLY A 116 -3.22 18.96 3.64
N VAL A 117 -3.67 20.19 3.80
CA VAL A 117 -5.08 20.54 3.84
C VAL A 117 -5.37 21.55 2.75
N LYS A 118 -6.42 21.33 1.99
CA LYS A 118 -6.94 22.25 1.01
C LYS A 118 -8.33 22.70 1.43
N ALA A 119 -8.51 24.01 1.54
CA ALA A 119 -9.82 24.61 1.75
C ALA A 119 -10.17 25.48 0.54
N GLN A 120 -11.40 25.41 0.09
CA GLN A 120 -11.93 26.26 -0.97
C GLN A 120 -12.93 27.24 -0.35
N MET A 121 -12.74 28.53 -0.61
CA MET A 121 -13.65 29.56 -0.15
C MET A 121 -14.82 29.65 -1.13
N GLY A 122 -16.03 29.51 -0.63
CA GLY A 122 -17.25 29.68 -1.42
C GLY A 122 -17.63 31.15 -1.61
N ASN A 123 -18.61 31.41 -2.45
CA ASN A 123 -19.12 32.75 -2.76
C ASN A 123 -19.72 33.48 -1.54
N SER A 124 -20.06 32.74 -0.48
CA SER A 124 -20.59 33.28 0.78
C SER A 124 -19.51 33.78 1.75
N GLY A 125 -18.23 33.64 1.41
CA GLY A 125 -17.11 33.93 2.30
C GLY A 125 -16.83 32.86 3.35
N HIS A 126 -17.54 31.72 3.30
CA HIS A 126 -17.27 30.53 4.08
C HIS A 126 -16.47 29.54 3.25
N TYR A 127 -15.76 28.61 3.90
CA TYR A 127 -15.09 27.53 3.20
C TYR A 127 -16.12 26.51 2.72
N ASP A 128 -16.12 26.16 1.44
CA ASP A 128 -17.06 25.17 0.92
C ASP A 128 -16.74 23.76 1.39
N HIS A 129 -15.50 23.47 1.69
CA HIS A 129 -15.05 22.20 2.24
C HIS A 129 -13.59 22.25 2.67
N VAL A 130 -13.24 21.38 3.59
CA VAL A 130 -11.87 21.07 4.01
C VAL A 130 -11.51 19.69 3.51
N MET A 131 -10.29 19.53 3.02
CA MET A 131 -9.80 18.25 2.54
C MET A 131 -8.49 17.91 3.23
N GLU A 132 -8.39 16.66 3.70
CA GLU A 132 -7.23 16.11 4.38
C GLU A 132 -6.84 14.78 3.75
N GLN A 133 -5.55 14.47 3.74
CA GLN A 133 -5.04 13.17 3.31
C GLN A 133 -4.73 12.30 4.52
N LEU A 134 -5.19 11.07 4.48
CA LEU A 134 -4.98 10.05 5.51
C LEU A 134 -4.39 8.81 4.88
N GLU A 135 -3.76 7.98 5.73
CA GLU A 135 -3.23 6.68 5.39
C GLU A 135 -3.65 5.65 6.44
N ILE A 136 -3.89 4.42 5.99
CA ILE A 136 -4.15 3.26 6.84
C ILE A 136 -3.29 2.10 6.36
N ASP A 137 -2.58 1.48 7.31
CA ASP A 137 -1.69 0.36 7.09
C ASP A 137 -2.14 -0.86 7.89
N TRP A 138 -1.93 -2.03 7.32
CA TRP A 138 -2.25 -3.30 7.97
C TRP A 138 -1.21 -4.37 7.63
N ALA A 139 -1.14 -5.39 8.50
CA ALA A 139 -0.18 -6.46 8.42
C ALA A 139 -0.25 -7.22 7.08
N TYR A 140 0.90 -7.67 6.62
CA TYR A 140 1.00 -8.49 5.42
C TYR A 140 0.26 -9.83 5.57
N THR A 141 -0.24 -10.31 4.45
CA THR A 141 -0.80 -11.66 4.31
C THR A 141 -0.30 -12.32 3.03
N ASP A 142 -0.75 -13.54 2.72
CA ASP A 142 -0.53 -14.07 1.37
C ASP A 142 -1.19 -13.19 0.31
N ALA A 143 -0.65 -13.20 -0.90
CA ALA A 143 -1.05 -12.26 -1.96
C ALA A 143 -2.55 -12.34 -2.34
N MET A 144 -3.20 -13.50 -2.21
CA MET A 144 -4.63 -13.61 -2.47
C MET A 144 -5.46 -12.92 -1.39
N GLN A 145 -5.13 -13.17 -0.13
CA GLN A 145 -5.79 -12.53 1.01
C GLN A 145 -5.51 -11.02 1.04
N ALA A 146 -4.28 -10.61 0.69
CA ALA A 146 -3.93 -9.19 0.63
C ALA A 146 -4.79 -8.43 -0.39
N ALA A 147 -5.00 -9.00 -1.58
CA ALA A 147 -5.88 -8.41 -2.60
C ALA A 147 -7.36 -8.34 -2.17
N ASP A 148 -7.84 -9.37 -1.46
CA ASP A 148 -9.19 -9.36 -0.88
C ASP A 148 -9.29 -8.30 0.24
N ASN A 149 -8.28 -8.20 1.12
CA ASN A 149 -8.23 -7.23 2.22
C ASN A 149 -8.29 -5.80 1.72
N GLU A 150 -7.49 -5.45 0.71
CA GLU A 150 -7.47 -4.10 0.15
C GLU A 150 -8.85 -3.64 -0.33
N ASN A 151 -9.57 -4.51 -1.06
CA ASN A 151 -10.93 -4.21 -1.48
C ASN A 151 -11.87 -4.00 -0.28
N HIS A 152 -11.80 -4.86 0.73
CA HIS A 152 -12.62 -4.74 1.94
C HIS A 152 -12.30 -3.46 2.72
N VAL A 153 -11.02 -3.13 2.90
CA VAL A 153 -10.61 -1.89 3.58
C VAL A 153 -11.19 -0.67 2.87
N LYS A 154 -11.08 -0.59 1.54
CA LYS A 154 -11.67 0.52 0.76
C LYS A 154 -13.18 0.65 0.95
N TYR A 155 -13.93 -0.46 1.03
CA TYR A 155 -15.36 -0.43 1.32
C TYR A 155 -15.64 0.02 2.76
N ILE A 156 -14.96 -0.56 3.74
CA ILE A 156 -15.14 -0.22 5.16
C ILE A 156 -14.84 1.26 5.41
N VAL A 157 -13.75 1.77 4.86
CA VAL A 157 -13.40 3.20 4.95
C VAL A 157 -14.53 4.07 4.38
N ARG A 158 -15.00 3.79 3.17
CA ARG A 158 -16.11 4.56 2.58
C ARG A 158 -17.36 4.54 3.42
N ASP A 159 -17.76 3.38 3.89
CA ASP A 159 -19.00 3.21 4.65
C ASP A 159 -18.94 3.98 5.97
N ILE A 160 -17.84 3.83 6.73
CA ILE A 160 -17.69 4.49 8.03
C ILE A 160 -17.59 6.00 7.85
N PHE A 161 -16.75 6.49 6.96
CA PHE A 161 -16.62 7.93 6.72
C PHE A 161 -17.94 8.53 6.24
N THR A 162 -18.71 7.83 5.41
CA THR A 162 -20.06 8.27 4.99
C THR A 162 -21.02 8.34 6.18
N LEU A 163 -20.97 7.40 7.13
CA LEU A 163 -21.79 7.46 8.36
C LEU A 163 -21.48 8.71 9.19
N HIS A 164 -20.24 9.20 9.15
CA HIS A 164 -19.84 10.46 9.78
C HIS A 164 -20.10 11.70 8.91
N GLY A 165 -20.74 11.52 7.74
CA GLY A 165 -21.04 12.62 6.81
C GLY A 165 -19.82 13.18 6.11
N LEU A 166 -18.80 12.35 5.89
CA LEU A 166 -17.55 12.65 5.19
C LEU A 166 -17.50 11.94 3.84
N ASP A 167 -16.90 12.58 2.84
CA ASP A 167 -16.67 11.98 1.53
C ASP A 167 -15.22 11.51 1.41
N VAL A 168 -15.02 10.29 0.89
CA VAL A 168 -13.69 9.69 0.69
C VAL A 168 -13.43 9.45 -0.78
N THR A 169 -12.20 9.73 -1.22
CA THR A 169 -11.73 9.37 -2.55
C THR A 169 -10.38 8.67 -2.52
N PHE A 170 -10.29 7.56 -3.25
CA PHE A 170 -9.06 6.81 -3.51
C PHE A 170 -8.46 7.13 -4.89
N MET A 171 -8.88 8.23 -5.52
CA MET A 171 -8.28 8.67 -6.78
C MET A 171 -6.80 8.98 -6.59
N ALA A 172 -5.98 8.52 -7.52
CA ALA A 172 -4.52 8.72 -7.45
C ALA A 172 -4.10 10.20 -7.43
N LYS A 173 -4.86 11.07 -8.08
CA LYS A 173 -4.64 12.53 -8.07
C LYS A 173 -5.98 13.28 -8.10
N PRO A 174 -6.68 13.35 -6.96
CA PRO A 174 -8.00 13.97 -6.92
C PRO A 174 -7.98 15.49 -7.13
N PHE A 175 -6.87 16.16 -6.80
CA PHE A 175 -6.76 17.61 -6.87
C PHE A 175 -5.39 18.05 -7.41
N ASP A 176 -5.37 19.18 -8.12
CA ASP A 176 -4.14 19.82 -8.55
C ASP A 176 -3.49 20.62 -7.39
N GLY A 177 -2.16 20.66 -7.37
CA GLY A 177 -1.39 21.44 -6.42
C GLY A 177 -1.25 20.85 -5.01
N VAL A 178 -1.68 19.60 -4.81
CA VAL A 178 -1.47 18.82 -3.57
C VAL A 178 -0.88 17.46 -3.90
N ALA A 179 -0.46 16.69 -2.90
CA ALA A 179 0.00 15.31 -3.11
C ALA A 179 -1.12 14.43 -3.69
N GLY A 180 -0.74 13.41 -4.44
CA GLY A 180 -1.65 12.34 -4.85
C GLY A 180 -1.77 11.29 -3.77
N SER A 181 -2.68 10.33 -3.95
CA SER A 181 -2.77 9.16 -3.07
C SER A 181 -1.89 8.03 -3.58
N GLY A 182 -1.00 7.54 -2.72
CA GLY A 182 -0.23 6.34 -2.91
C GLY A 182 -1.06 5.09 -2.59
N GLU A 183 -0.58 3.99 -3.09
CA GLU A 183 -1.01 2.64 -2.74
C GLU A 183 0.25 1.79 -2.77
N HIS A 184 1.09 2.02 -1.74
CA HIS A 184 2.39 1.37 -1.67
C HIS A 184 2.19 -0.11 -1.37
N THR A 185 2.81 -0.96 -2.19
CA THR A 185 2.69 -2.40 -2.04
C THR A 185 4.03 -3.00 -1.69
N HIS A 186 4.15 -3.53 -0.49
CA HIS A 186 5.32 -4.25 -0.02
C HIS A 186 5.21 -5.71 -0.42
N LEU A 187 6.15 -6.20 -1.20
CA LEU A 187 6.17 -7.59 -1.66
C LEU A 187 7.27 -8.39 -0.97
N GLY A 188 6.89 -9.53 -0.42
CA GLY A 188 7.82 -10.50 0.14
C GLY A 188 7.68 -11.86 -0.54
N LEU A 189 8.75 -12.65 -0.46
CA LEU A 189 8.75 -14.05 -0.84
C LEU A 189 9.26 -14.87 0.33
N ALA A 190 8.44 -15.78 0.83
CA ALA A 190 8.79 -16.70 1.88
C ALA A 190 8.83 -18.14 1.36
N ALA A 191 9.71 -18.96 1.93
CA ALA A 191 9.72 -20.39 1.77
C ALA A 191 9.21 -21.04 3.06
N LYS A 192 8.18 -21.86 2.96
CA LYS A 192 7.76 -22.77 4.01
C LYS A 192 8.59 -24.05 3.88
N LEU A 193 9.38 -24.33 4.89
CA LEU A 193 10.23 -25.50 4.93
C LEU A 193 9.45 -26.72 5.44
N LYS A 194 9.86 -27.94 5.05
CA LYS A 194 9.23 -29.19 5.51
C LYS A 194 9.28 -29.40 7.03
N ASN A 195 10.20 -28.74 7.73
CA ASN A 195 10.25 -28.71 9.19
C ASN A 195 9.26 -27.73 9.84
N GLY A 196 8.43 -27.05 9.05
CA GLY A 196 7.43 -26.07 9.49
C GLY A 196 7.96 -24.63 9.66
N LYS A 197 9.27 -24.39 9.51
CA LYS A 197 9.84 -23.03 9.60
C LYS A 197 9.46 -22.23 8.35
N MET A 198 9.13 -20.94 8.55
CA MET A 198 9.04 -19.96 7.47
C MET A 198 10.35 -19.19 7.40
N THR A 199 10.90 -19.03 6.20
CA THR A 199 12.11 -18.24 5.97
C THR A 199 11.91 -17.26 4.80
N SER A 200 12.47 -16.07 4.93
CA SER A 200 12.45 -15.09 3.82
C SER A 200 13.42 -15.52 2.74
N VAL A 201 12.98 -15.48 1.48
CA VAL A 201 13.82 -15.77 0.31
C VAL A 201 14.65 -14.54 -0.10
N PHE A 202 14.27 -13.35 0.33
CA PHE A 202 14.93 -12.08 -0.03
C PHE A 202 15.88 -11.54 1.05
N ALA A 203 15.70 -11.96 2.30
CA ALA A 203 16.48 -11.43 3.41
C ALA A 203 17.96 -11.84 3.31
N PRO A 204 18.89 -10.90 3.53
CA PRO A 204 20.31 -11.23 3.62
C PRO A 204 20.62 -11.92 4.95
N LYS A 205 21.77 -12.59 5.01
CA LYS A 205 22.26 -13.20 6.27
C LYS A 205 22.64 -12.16 7.31
N ASP A 206 23.14 -11.00 6.89
CA ASP A 206 23.45 -9.86 7.74
C ASP A 206 22.72 -8.60 7.24
N MET A 207 21.61 -8.28 7.88
CA MET A 207 20.79 -7.10 7.57
C MET A 207 21.48 -5.76 7.89
N ARG A 208 22.64 -5.77 8.56
CA ARG A 208 23.42 -4.55 8.80
C ARG A 208 24.37 -4.25 7.64
N ALA A 209 24.77 -5.27 6.90
CA ALA A 209 25.66 -5.15 5.76
C ALA A 209 24.92 -4.99 4.42
N GLU A 210 23.76 -5.63 4.29
CA GLU A 210 23.01 -5.69 3.02
C GLU A 210 21.51 -5.56 3.28
N PHE A 211 20.79 -4.92 2.34
CA PHE A 211 19.31 -4.80 2.42
C PHE A 211 18.61 -6.04 1.88
N LEU A 212 19.12 -6.63 0.82
CA LEU A 212 18.59 -7.81 0.16
C LEU A 212 19.74 -8.79 -0.11
N ASN A 213 19.40 -10.07 -0.18
CA ASN A 213 20.33 -11.07 -0.72
C ASN A 213 20.34 -11.04 -2.27
N PRO A 214 21.22 -11.78 -2.96
CA PRO A 214 21.26 -11.79 -4.43
C PRO A 214 19.95 -12.16 -5.12
N ILE A 215 19.10 -12.99 -4.52
CA ILE A 215 17.77 -13.34 -5.06
C ILE A 215 16.86 -12.11 -5.01
N GLY A 216 16.84 -11.40 -3.89
CA GLY A 216 16.06 -10.18 -3.71
C GLY A 216 16.50 -9.07 -4.67
N TYR A 217 17.81 -8.86 -4.84
CA TYR A 217 18.33 -7.92 -5.84
C TYR A 217 17.98 -8.35 -7.28
N GLY A 218 17.97 -9.65 -7.56
CA GLY A 218 17.52 -10.18 -8.85
C GLY A 218 16.04 -9.87 -9.11
N ALA A 219 15.19 -10.02 -8.11
CA ALA A 219 13.76 -9.69 -8.19
C ALA A 219 13.55 -8.18 -8.42
N LEU A 220 14.23 -7.33 -7.65
CA LEU A 220 14.22 -5.88 -7.83
C LEU A 220 14.66 -5.48 -9.24
N MET A 221 15.75 -6.04 -9.73
CA MET A 221 16.24 -5.78 -11.09
C MET A 221 15.25 -6.25 -12.16
N GLY A 222 14.55 -7.36 -11.92
CA GLY A 222 13.50 -7.86 -12.80
C GLY A 222 12.34 -6.87 -12.93
N LEU A 223 11.88 -6.29 -11.80
CA LEU A 223 10.84 -5.26 -11.79
C LEU A 223 11.32 -4.00 -12.53
N LEU A 224 12.52 -3.52 -12.25
CA LEU A 224 13.08 -2.32 -12.91
C LEU A 224 13.24 -2.50 -14.42
N LYS A 225 13.74 -3.65 -14.87
CA LYS A 225 13.90 -3.94 -16.31
C LYS A 225 12.58 -4.02 -17.06
N ASN A 226 11.50 -4.42 -16.38
CA ASN A 226 10.19 -4.60 -16.98
C ASN A 226 9.20 -3.50 -16.55
N TYR A 227 9.70 -2.40 -16.00
CA TYR A 227 8.86 -1.33 -15.46
C TYR A 227 7.85 -0.79 -16.48
N GLU A 228 8.26 -0.60 -17.74
CA GLU A 228 7.36 -0.11 -18.81
C GLU A 228 6.19 -1.06 -19.08
N VAL A 229 6.37 -2.36 -18.85
CA VAL A 229 5.32 -3.38 -18.98
C VAL A 229 4.44 -3.43 -17.74
N VAL A 230 5.02 -3.27 -16.55
CA VAL A 230 4.32 -3.35 -15.26
C VAL A 230 3.54 -2.07 -14.96
N ASN A 231 4.08 -0.91 -15.32
CA ASN A 231 3.53 0.40 -14.96
C ASN A 231 2.05 0.62 -15.37
N PRO A 232 1.58 0.21 -16.56
CA PRO A 232 0.15 0.34 -16.90
C PRO A 232 -0.81 -0.43 -15.99
N PHE A 233 -0.33 -1.45 -15.28
CA PHE A 233 -1.15 -2.20 -14.31
C PHE A 233 -1.16 -1.54 -12.93
N VAL A 234 -0.01 -1.01 -12.47
CA VAL A 234 0.10 -0.38 -11.15
C VAL A 234 -0.25 1.12 -11.17
N SER A 235 -0.24 1.74 -12.34
CA SER A 235 -0.62 3.14 -12.58
C SER A 235 -1.66 3.21 -13.70
N SER A 236 -2.80 2.55 -13.48
CA SER A 236 -3.80 2.23 -14.52
C SER A 236 -4.67 3.41 -14.98
N SER A 237 -4.61 4.57 -14.31
CA SER A 237 -5.38 5.76 -14.67
C SER A 237 -4.50 6.90 -15.15
N ILE A 238 -5.09 7.83 -15.94
CA ILE A 238 -4.39 9.05 -16.37
C ILE A 238 -3.98 9.89 -15.15
N ASP A 239 -4.79 9.89 -14.10
CA ASP A 239 -4.49 10.62 -12.86
C ASP A 239 -3.31 10.00 -12.10
N SER A 240 -3.10 8.70 -12.20
CA SER A 240 -1.90 8.04 -11.67
C SER A 240 -0.61 8.61 -12.26
N LEU A 241 -0.60 8.90 -13.56
CA LEU A 241 0.56 9.52 -14.23
C LEU A 241 0.79 10.96 -13.78
N LYS A 242 -0.25 11.69 -13.41
CA LYS A 242 -0.14 13.06 -12.90
C LYS A 242 0.44 13.12 -11.47
N ARG A 243 0.36 12.04 -10.72
CA ARG A 243 0.84 11.92 -9.35
C ARG A 243 2.38 11.94 -9.27
N LEU A 244 3.05 11.22 -10.16
CA LEU A 244 4.49 11.00 -10.14
C LEU A 244 5.26 12.24 -10.62
N LYS A 245 5.38 13.25 -9.74
CA LYS A 245 6.12 14.49 -10.00
C LYS A 245 7.08 14.80 -8.86
N PRO A 246 8.30 15.27 -9.16
CA PRO A 246 9.22 15.77 -8.13
C PRO A 246 8.57 16.84 -7.25
N GLY A 247 8.84 16.80 -5.96
CA GLY A 247 8.27 17.75 -4.98
C GLY A 247 6.92 17.30 -4.37
N TYR A 248 6.37 16.16 -4.78
CA TYR A 248 5.17 15.53 -4.24
C TYR A 248 5.45 14.10 -3.81
N GLU A 249 6.58 13.88 -3.14
CA GLU A 249 7.05 12.58 -2.64
C GLU A 249 7.36 11.51 -3.70
N ALA A 250 7.21 11.87 -4.97
CA ALA A 250 7.74 10.99 -6.01
C ALA A 250 9.27 10.94 -5.93
N PRO A 251 9.89 9.75 -6.02
CA PRO A 251 11.34 9.65 -6.02
C PRO A 251 11.93 10.41 -7.19
N VAL A 252 12.99 11.18 -6.93
CA VAL A 252 13.74 11.93 -7.96
C VAL A 252 14.93 11.15 -8.50
N CYS A 253 15.25 10.02 -7.86
CA CYS A 253 16.32 9.11 -8.25
C CYS A 253 15.99 7.69 -7.76
N ILE A 254 16.65 6.71 -8.33
CA ILE A 254 16.71 5.35 -7.78
C ILE A 254 17.72 5.38 -6.63
N VAL A 255 17.28 5.04 -5.46
CA VAL A 255 18.12 4.95 -4.26
C VAL A 255 18.72 3.56 -4.18
#